data_c645e8c9db7f553ac59c5600ab74d179
#
_entry.id   c645e8c9db7f553ac59c5600ab74d179
#
_cell.length_a   1.000
_cell.length_b   1.000
_cell.length_c   1.000
_cell.angle_alpha   90.00
_cell.angle_beta   90.00
_cell.angle_gamma   90.00
#
_symmetry.space_group_name_H-M   'P 1'
#
loop_
_entity.id
_entity.type
_entity.pdbx_description
1 polymer ?
#
loop_
_entity_poly.entity_id
_entity_poly.type
_entity_poly.pdbx_seq_one_letter_code
_entity_poly.pdbx_strand_id
1 'polypeptide(L)'
;MNSNNYRYLNKFRNYILILLINLIVISCISISNSTESYEGKWVSLGGNWLLDIDSNGEYTEYDFTSISCQISRTDNIQEFGDRISLSNDTLKIKRGVIQYSYIRSNKDYELCDNKLTEEIKNDPLFNFEVFSSTIFENYAFMELNSINWIELYEVSKEKMIKKPTNKTLLEVTQTILDEINDNHGYIEPSIEYIEEFENDNSVNEIGDFLISNLVSDNHMIDEYTRDSRIVRWGKMNDSIGYINVKAMFLLSDLGITQKEIENLGFERAYDKKYYSLNEGEYIEMERLSMNETMSKVMNDLNGFKSIIIDVRFNGGGQDAVSLELLSWFNDSPKLMARQSLFYNSKESPTWDIIIESQEKHFTGDVYLLTSQQTGSACEVFSMGSMVLPRFKRIGMRTMGAMSTTLEKELPNGWKFSLSNEYYRNLEGEYFENQGVPIDYKIDYPDDRQEFFRLVMEDLESDKREILKVVKQVEN
;
A
#
# COMPACT_ATOMS: atom_id res chain seq x y z
N MET A 1 -5.87 30.27 -78.99
CA MET A 1 -6.40 29.94 -77.64
C MET A 1 -5.50 28.87 -77.06
N ASN A 2 -4.88 29.19 -75.94
CA ASN A 2 -3.62 28.64 -75.47
C ASN A 2 -3.74 27.21 -74.86
N SER A 3 -2.86 26.32 -75.30
CA SER A 3 -2.67 24.93 -74.80
C SER A 3 -2.27 24.82 -73.32
N ASN A 4 -1.94 25.92 -72.66
CA ASN A 4 -1.57 25.96 -71.24
C ASN A 4 -2.75 25.85 -70.28
N ASN A 5 -3.94 26.25 -70.65
CA ASN A 5 -5.13 26.17 -69.76
C ASN A 5 -5.65 24.74 -69.59
N TYR A 6 -5.43 23.85 -70.53
CA TYR A 6 -5.84 22.43 -70.43
C TYR A 6 -4.94 21.63 -69.49
N ARG A 7 -3.66 22.01 -69.29
CA ARG A 7 -2.75 21.35 -68.37
C ARG A 7 -3.04 21.70 -66.91
N TYR A 8 -3.49 22.93 -66.63
CA TYR A 8 -3.85 23.35 -65.27
C TYR A 8 -5.19 22.73 -64.83
N LEU A 9 -6.17 22.63 -65.67
CA LEU A 9 -7.45 22.00 -65.36
C LEU A 9 -7.30 20.51 -65.09
N ASN A 10 -6.46 19.78 -65.83
CA ASN A 10 -6.21 18.36 -65.54
C ASN A 10 -5.41 18.12 -64.29
N LYS A 11 -4.44 18.99 -63.91
CA LYS A 11 -3.76 18.90 -62.61
C LYS A 11 -4.75 19.15 -61.47
N PHE A 12 -5.61 20.15 -61.57
CA PHE A 12 -6.59 20.48 -60.53
C PHE A 12 -7.62 19.36 -60.35
N ARG A 13 -8.07 18.73 -61.44
CA ARG A 13 -8.99 17.59 -61.42
C ARG A 13 -8.37 16.34 -60.80
N ASN A 14 -7.08 16.10 -61.02
CA ASN A 14 -6.35 15.01 -60.36
C ASN A 14 -6.08 15.26 -58.89
N TYR A 15 -5.84 16.50 -58.44
CA TYR A 15 -5.72 16.85 -57.02
C TYR A 15 -7.07 16.67 -56.27
N ILE A 16 -8.20 17.05 -56.87
CA ILE A 16 -9.54 16.87 -56.32
C ILE A 16 -9.88 15.37 -56.26
N LEU A 17 -9.49 14.59 -57.25
CA LEU A 17 -9.72 13.12 -57.23
C LEU A 17 -8.90 12.42 -56.17
N ILE A 18 -7.63 12.86 -55.96
CA ILE A 18 -6.77 12.32 -54.89
C ILE A 18 -7.30 12.72 -53.50
N LEU A 19 -7.82 13.95 -53.34
CA LEU A 19 -8.45 14.41 -52.11
C LEU A 19 -9.75 13.67 -51.78
N LEU A 20 -10.59 13.39 -52.82
CA LEU A 20 -11.81 12.59 -52.68
C LEU A 20 -11.53 11.13 -52.39
N ILE A 21 -10.48 10.53 -52.96
CA ILE A 21 -10.06 9.15 -52.67
C ILE A 21 -9.51 9.06 -51.22
N ASN A 22 -8.76 10.05 -50.75
CA ASN A 22 -8.32 10.08 -49.35
C ASN A 22 -9.48 10.31 -48.38
N LEU A 23 -10.48 11.09 -48.69
CA LEU A 23 -11.71 11.25 -47.90
C LEU A 23 -12.56 9.97 -47.87
N ILE A 24 -12.62 9.21 -48.95
CA ILE A 24 -13.34 7.94 -49.03
C ILE A 24 -12.58 6.82 -48.31
N VAL A 25 -11.23 6.83 -48.32
CA VAL A 25 -10.40 5.89 -47.55
C VAL A 25 -10.47 6.17 -46.07
N ILE A 26 -10.61 7.44 -45.66
CA ILE A 26 -10.84 7.80 -44.24
C ILE A 26 -12.27 7.45 -43.79
N SER A 27 -13.25 7.41 -44.69
CA SER A 27 -14.63 7.02 -44.34
C SER A 27 -14.90 5.51 -44.40
N CYS A 28 -13.96 4.69 -44.90
CA CYS A 28 -14.07 3.22 -44.96
C CYS A 28 -13.17 2.48 -43.95
N ILE A 29 -12.42 3.19 -43.13
CA ILE A 29 -11.96 2.63 -41.87
C ILE A 29 -13.10 2.87 -40.86
N SER A 30 -14.19 2.15 -41.01
CA SER A 30 -14.96 1.71 -39.86
C SER A 30 -14.02 0.82 -39.09
N ILE A 31 -13.19 1.43 -38.24
CA ILE A 31 -12.77 0.75 -37.04
C ILE A 31 -14.10 0.36 -36.40
N SER A 32 -14.47 -0.90 -36.47
CA SER A 32 -15.35 -1.46 -35.47
C SER A 32 -14.61 -1.29 -34.14
N ASN A 33 -14.69 -0.09 -33.59
CA ASN A 33 -14.62 0.05 -32.14
C ASN A 33 -15.87 -0.72 -31.68
N SER A 34 -15.73 -2.01 -31.45
CA SER A 34 -16.43 -2.61 -30.36
C SER A 34 -15.94 -1.77 -29.17
N THR A 35 -16.69 -0.76 -28.76
CA THR A 35 -16.51 -0.11 -27.47
C THR A 35 -16.66 -1.27 -26.49
N GLU A 36 -15.51 -1.77 -26.02
CA GLU A 36 -15.50 -2.78 -24.96
C GLU A 36 -16.31 -2.16 -23.83
N SER A 37 -17.46 -2.75 -23.52
CA SER A 37 -18.35 -2.25 -22.49
C SER A 37 -17.84 -2.76 -21.14
N TYR A 38 -17.77 -1.88 -20.16
CA TYR A 38 -17.54 -2.26 -18.77
C TYR A 38 -18.73 -3.02 -18.17
N GLU A 39 -19.93 -2.92 -18.75
CA GLU A 39 -21.14 -3.60 -18.31
C GLU A 39 -20.94 -5.10 -18.16
N GLY A 40 -21.41 -5.67 -17.05
CA GLY A 40 -21.39 -7.10 -16.74
C GLY A 40 -20.74 -7.43 -15.41
N LYS A 41 -20.65 -8.74 -15.14
CA LYS A 41 -20.06 -9.26 -13.90
C LYS A 41 -18.58 -9.56 -14.09
N TRP A 42 -17.76 -9.12 -13.16
CA TRP A 42 -16.30 -9.24 -13.18
C TRP A 42 -15.78 -9.82 -11.88
N VAL A 43 -14.99 -10.87 -11.96
CA VAL A 43 -14.39 -11.55 -10.80
C VAL A 43 -12.93 -11.21 -10.69
N SER A 44 -12.50 -10.74 -9.53
CA SER A 44 -11.10 -10.44 -9.27
C SER A 44 -10.22 -11.69 -9.28
N LEU A 45 -8.99 -11.52 -9.73
CA LEU A 45 -7.91 -12.49 -9.59
C LEU A 45 -7.12 -12.15 -8.32
N GLY A 46 -7.72 -12.39 -7.17
CA GLY A 46 -7.23 -12.04 -5.84
C GLY A 46 -8.19 -11.12 -5.09
N GLY A 47 -8.24 -11.26 -3.76
CA GLY A 47 -9.07 -10.46 -2.88
C GLY A 47 -10.56 -10.84 -2.86
N ASN A 48 -11.01 -11.83 -3.62
CA ASN A 48 -12.39 -12.32 -3.63
C ASN A 48 -13.46 -11.23 -3.79
N TRP A 49 -13.31 -10.37 -4.83
CA TRP A 49 -14.31 -9.39 -5.21
C TRP A 49 -15.07 -9.81 -6.47
N LEU A 50 -16.38 -9.60 -6.44
CA LEU A 50 -17.24 -9.62 -7.60
C LEU A 50 -17.73 -8.19 -7.85
N LEU A 51 -17.50 -7.68 -9.05
CA LEU A 51 -17.95 -6.37 -9.49
C LEU A 51 -19.07 -6.56 -10.50
N ASP A 52 -20.27 -6.05 -10.21
CA ASP A 52 -21.42 -6.07 -11.12
C ASP A 52 -21.68 -4.65 -11.61
N ILE A 53 -21.43 -4.38 -12.90
CA ILE A 53 -21.50 -3.05 -13.50
C ILE A 53 -22.68 -3.01 -14.45
N ASP A 54 -23.57 -2.03 -14.30
CA ASP A 54 -24.72 -1.82 -15.16
C ASP A 54 -24.38 -1.00 -16.41
N SER A 55 -25.36 -0.82 -17.29
CA SER A 55 -25.22 -0.05 -18.52
C SER A 55 -24.96 1.44 -18.34
N ASN A 56 -25.21 2.01 -17.15
CA ASN A 56 -24.96 3.41 -16.80
C ASN A 56 -23.58 3.59 -16.11
N GLY A 57 -22.88 2.50 -15.84
CA GLY A 57 -21.62 2.50 -15.11
C GLY A 57 -21.78 2.50 -13.59
N GLU A 58 -23.01 2.37 -13.07
CA GLU A 58 -23.21 2.09 -11.66
C GLU A 58 -22.71 0.68 -11.35
N TYR A 59 -21.96 0.51 -10.27
CA TYR A 59 -21.47 -0.81 -9.89
C TYR A 59 -21.81 -1.17 -8.45
N THR A 60 -21.95 -2.48 -8.24
CA THR A 60 -21.96 -3.07 -6.91
C THR A 60 -20.74 -3.97 -6.78
N GLU A 61 -19.90 -3.72 -5.79
CA GLU A 61 -18.80 -4.57 -5.40
C GLU A 61 -19.26 -5.47 -4.26
N TYR A 62 -19.01 -6.76 -4.39
CA TYR A 62 -19.29 -7.76 -3.37
C TYR A 62 -18.00 -8.37 -2.86
N ASP A 63 -17.89 -8.53 -1.55
CA ASP A 63 -17.00 -9.49 -0.94
C ASP A 63 -17.64 -10.86 -0.96
N PHE A 64 -17.00 -11.84 -1.58
CA PHE A 64 -17.55 -13.19 -1.66
C PHE A 64 -16.52 -14.25 -1.31
N THR A 65 -17.00 -15.32 -0.74
CA THR A 65 -16.28 -16.56 -0.48
C THR A 65 -17.06 -17.73 -1.07
N SER A 66 -16.56 -18.94 -0.90
CA SER A 66 -17.31 -20.15 -1.27
C SER A 66 -18.66 -20.31 -0.55
N ILE A 67 -18.90 -19.59 0.57
CA ILE A 67 -20.08 -19.73 1.42
C ILE A 67 -20.85 -18.45 1.70
N SER A 68 -20.31 -17.29 1.34
CA SER A 68 -20.92 -15.98 1.61
C SER A 68 -20.73 -15.02 0.46
N CYS A 69 -21.66 -14.06 0.36
CA CYS A 69 -21.53 -12.92 -0.53
C CYS A 69 -22.20 -11.71 0.12
N GLN A 70 -21.48 -10.61 0.24
CA GLN A 70 -21.96 -9.38 0.87
C GLN A 70 -21.60 -8.18 0.00
N ILE A 71 -22.49 -7.19 -0.03
CA ILE A 71 -22.18 -5.91 -0.67
C ILE A 71 -21.12 -5.21 0.20
N SER A 72 -19.96 -4.96 -0.38
CA SER A 72 -18.92 -4.15 0.25
C SER A 72 -19.05 -2.68 -0.14
N ARG A 73 -19.45 -2.41 -1.39
CA ARG A 73 -19.51 -1.04 -1.90
C ARG A 73 -20.47 -0.90 -3.08
N THR A 74 -21.05 0.30 -3.23
CA THR A 74 -21.79 0.72 -4.43
C THR A 74 -21.33 2.11 -4.83
N ASP A 75 -21.00 2.30 -6.11
CA ASP A 75 -20.57 3.60 -6.65
C ASP A 75 -20.68 3.58 -8.19
N ASN A 76 -20.12 4.57 -8.86
CA ASN A 76 -20.04 4.65 -10.32
C ASN A 76 -18.58 4.49 -10.79
N ILE A 77 -18.35 3.77 -11.89
CA ILE A 77 -17.00 3.52 -12.44
C ILE A 77 -16.24 4.81 -12.79
N GLN A 78 -16.91 5.96 -12.89
CA GLN A 78 -16.27 7.25 -13.11
C GLN A 78 -15.35 7.66 -11.97
N GLU A 79 -15.57 7.14 -10.75
CA GLU A 79 -14.68 7.37 -9.60
C GLU A 79 -13.25 6.88 -9.84
N PHE A 80 -13.10 5.83 -10.65
CA PHE A 80 -11.78 5.27 -10.95
C PHE A 80 -10.96 6.16 -11.91
N GLY A 81 -11.62 7.03 -12.70
CA GLY A 81 -10.93 7.90 -13.66
C GLY A 81 -10.01 7.11 -14.61
N ASP A 82 -8.73 7.44 -14.63
CA ASP A 82 -7.69 6.77 -15.42
C ASP A 82 -7.14 5.49 -14.75
N ARG A 83 -7.57 5.18 -13.53
CA ARG A 83 -7.19 3.97 -12.79
C ARG A 83 -7.90 2.70 -13.28
N ILE A 84 -8.96 2.82 -14.10
CA ILE A 84 -9.68 1.70 -14.69
C ILE A 84 -9.33 1.54 -16.17
N SER A 85 -9.12 0.31 -16.61
CA SER A 85 -8.88 -0.01 -18.01
C SER A 85 -9.45 -1.37 -18.37
N LEU A 86 -9.86 -1.53 -19.62
CA LEU A 86 -10.40 -2.79 -20.16
C LEU A 86 -9.59 -3.19 -21.40
N SER A 87 -9.10 -4.41 -21.42
CA SER A 87 -8.37 -4.97 -22.56
C SER A 87 -8.54 -6.48 -22.62
N ASN A 88 -8.96 -7.02 -23.77
CA ASN A 88 -9.10 -8.45 -24.01
C ASN A 88 -9.92 -9.18 -22.92
N ASP A 89 -11.12 -8.66 -22.59
CA ASP A 89 -11.99 -9.19 -21.53
C ASP A 89 -11.35 -9.25 -20.12
N THR A 90 -10.28 -8.48 -19.91
CA THR A 90 -9.69 -8.28 -18.59
C THR A 90 -9.88 -6.84 -18.17
N LEU A 91 -10.61 -6.64 -17.10
CA LEU A 91 -10.76 -5.36 -16.44
C LEU A 91 -9.61 -5.20 -15.43
N LYS A 92 -8.94 -4.06 -15.45
CA LYS A 92 -7.87 -3.72 -14.50
C LYS A 92 -8.26 -2.47 -13.73
N ILE A 93 -8.10 -2.51 -12.42
CA ILE A 93 -8.32 -1.38 -11.52
C ILE A 93 -7.07 -1.19 -10.68
N LYS A 94 -6.50 0.03 -10.70
CA LYS A 94 -5.40 0.41 -9.82
C LYS A 94 -5.94 0.98 -8.52
N ARG A 95 -5.45 0.46 -7.40
CA ARG A 95 -5.63 1.00 -6.05
C ARG A 95 -4.23 1.26 -5.46
N GLY A 96 -3.82 2.52 -5.41
CA GLY A 96 -2.42 2.85 -5.12
C GLY A 96 -1.46 2.29 -6.17
N VAL A 97 -0.50 1.48 -5.75
CA VAL A 97 0.45 0.79 -6.64
C VAL A 97 -0.04 -0.58 -7.10
N ILE A 98 -1.08 -1.12 -6.45
CA ILE A 98 -1.63 -2.45 -6.72
C ILE A 98 -2.50 -2.40 -7.97
N GLN A 99 -2.35 -3.40 -8.84
CA GLN A 99 -3.18 -3.57 -10.02
C GLN A 99 -4.04 -4.83 -9.92
N TYR A 100 -5.29 -4.65 -9.48
CA TYR A 100 -6.25 -5.74 -9.49
C TYR A 100 -6.72 -6.04 -10.90
N SER A 101 -6.69 -7.32 -11.26
CA SER A 101 -7.20 -7.83 -12.55
C SER A 101 -8.49 -8.59 -12.30
N TYR A 102 -9.49 -8.31 -13.13
CA TYR A 102 -10.78 -8.96 -13.07
C TYR A 102 -11.06 -9.63 -14.43
N ILE A 103 -11.63 -10.82 -14.40
CA ILE A 103 -12.09 -11.53 -15.58
C ILE A 103 -13.60 -11.49 -15.68
N ARG A 104 -14.11 -11.36 -16.91
CA ARG A 104 -15.55 -11.37 -17.16
C ARG A 104 -16.15 -12.71 -16.76
N SER A 105 -17.28 -12.69 -16.06
CA SER A 105 -17.99 -13.89 -15.64
C SER A 105 -19.41 -13.90 -16.13
N ASN A 106 -19.82 -15.05 -16.69
CA ASN A 106 -21.20 -15.33 -17.06
C ASN A 106 -21.87 -16.30 -16.07
N LYS A 107 -21.21 -16.55 -14.92
CA LYS A 107 -21.77 -17.41 -13.89
C LYS A 107 -22.89 -16.69 -13.15
N ASP A 108 -23.82 -17.48 -12.66
CA ASP A 108 -24.79 -17.03 -11.67
C ASP A 108 -24.15 -17.09 -10.27
N TYR A 109 -24.39 -16.07 -9.46
CA TYR A 109 -23.86 -15.94 -8.10
C TYR A 109 -25.03 -15.92 -7.12
N GLU A 110 -25.72 -17.04 -7.00
CA GLU A 110 -26.92 -17.19 -6.14
C GLU A 110 -26.73 -16.69 -4.70
N LEU A 111 -25.53 -16.84 -4.14
CA LEU A 111 -25.22 -16.30 -2.80
C LEU A 111 -25.28 -14.77 -2.75
N CYS A 112 -24.96 -14.07 -3.85
CA CYS A 112 -25.01 -12.61 -3.92
C CYS A 112 -26.43 -12.08 -4.13
N ASP A 113 -27.30 -12.86 -4.76
CA ASP A 113 -28.71 -12.50 -4.99
C ASP A 113 -29.55 -12.63 -3.70
N ASN A 114 -29.10 -13.46 -2.74
CA ASN A 114 -29.80 -13.74 -1.49
C ASN A 114 -29.24 -12.94 -0.33
N LYS A 115 -30.01 -11.94 0.16
CA LYS A 115 -29.62 -11.18 1.35
C LYS A 115 -29.59 -12.08 2.58
N LEU A 116 -28.50 -12.03 3.34
CA LEU A 116 -28.40 -12.67 4.63
C LEU A 116 -29.43 -12.08 5.60
N THR A 117 -30.13 -12.95 6.35
CA THR A 117 -31.01 -12.50 7.45
C THR A 117 -30.17 -11.98 8.62
N GLU A 118 -30.72 -11.12 9.45
CA GLU A 118 -30.02 -10.63 10.65
C GLU A 118 -29.65 -11.77 11.62
N GLU A 119 -30.40 -12.85 11.66
CA GLU A 119 -30.06 -14.05 12.43
C GLU A 119 -28.77 -14.71 11.92
N ILE A 120 -28.63 -14.88 10.61
CA ILE A 120 -27.44 -15.49 9.98
C ILE A 120 -26.24 -14.55 10.12
N LYS A 121 -26.43 -13.24 9.90
CA LYS A 121 -25.35 -12.25 10.05
C LYS A 121 -24.74 -12.27 11.44
N ASN A 122 -25.59 -12.42 12.48
CA ASN A 122 -25.16 -12.41 13.86
C ASN A 122 -24.84 -13.82 14.42
N ASP A 123 -24.89 -14.87 13.61
CA ASP A 123 -24.47 -16.21 14.03
C ASP A 123 -22.95 -16.30 14.14
N PRO A 124 -22.37 -16.48 15.35
CA PRO A 124 -20.92 -16.55 15.54
C PRO A 124 -20.26 -17.71 14.79
N LEU A 125 -20.98 -18.84 14.62
CA LEU A 125 -20.45 -19.99 13.87
C LEU A 125 -20.36 -19.66 12.38
N PHE A 126 -21.38 -19.03 11.81
CA PHE A 126 -21.35 -18.59 10.42
C PHE A 126 -20.24 -17.56 10.17
N ASN A 127 -20.06 -16.58 11.06
CA ASN A 127 -18.96 -15.61 10.96
C ASN A 127 -17.59 -16.28 11.03
N PHE A 128 -17.42 -17.30 11.88
CA PHE A 128 -16.20 -18.11 11.91
C PHE A 128 -15.94 -18.82 10.58
N GLU A 129 -16.98 -19.41 9.97
CA GLU A 129 -16.84 -20.09 8.67
C GLU A 129 -16.47 -19.11 7.56
N VAL A 130 -17.06 -17.90 7.54
CA VAL A 130 -16.71 -16.83 6.57
C VAL A 130 -15.27 -16.39 6.76
N PHE A 131 -14.84 -16.11 8.01
CA PHE A 131 -13.45 -15.80 8.33
C PHE A 131 -12.50 -16.88 7.85
N SER A 132 -12.76 -18.13 8.20
CA SER A 132 -11.91 -19.28 7.86
C SER A 132 -11.81 -19.49 6.34
N SER A 133 -12.94 -19.36 5.63
CA SER A 133 -12.95 -19.44 4.16
C SER A 133 -12.12 -18.32 3.53
N THR A 134 -12.24 -17.11 4.05
CA THR A 134 -11.47 -15.96 3.54
C THR A 134 -9.96 -16.17 3.74
N ILE A 135 -9.53 -16.63 4.91
CA ILE A 135 -8.12 -16.96 5.19
C ILE A 135 -7.64 -18.05 4.21
N PHE A 136 -8.37 -19.15 4.09
CA PHE A 136 -7.97 -20.26 3.22
C PHE A 136 -7.86 -19.85 1.75
N GLU A 137 -8.78 -19.01 1.28
CA GLU A 137 -8.85 -18.60 -0.11
C GLU A 137 -7.83 -17.50 -0.48
N ASN A 138 -7.35 -16.70 0.51
CA ASN A 138 -6.58 -15.49 0.20
C ASN A 138 -5.23 -15.36 0.94
N TYR A 139 -4.98 -16.04 2.06
CA TYR A 139 -3.73 -15.89 2.78
C TYR A 139 -2.55 -16.47 1.99
N ALA A 140 -1.58 -15.62 1.65
CA ALA A 140 -0.50 -15.96 0.72
C ALA A 140 0.60 -16.84 1.34
N PHE A 141 0.79 -16.80 2.67
CA PHE A 141 2.00 -17.31 3.31
C PHE A 141 1.81 -18.59 4.15
N MET A 142 0.76 -19.39 3.85
CA MET A 142 0.50 -20.66 4.52
C MET A 142 1.71 -21.62 4.46
N GLU A 143 2.31 -21.76 3.27
CA GLU A 143 3.46 -22.64 3.06
C GLU A 143 4.73 -22.08 3.71
N LEU A 144 4.97 -20.76 3.59
CA LEU A 144 6.12 -20.09 4.19
C LEU A 144 6.15 -20.31 5.70
N ASN A 145 5.01 -20.16 6.35
CA ASN A 145 4.87 -20.28 7.81
C ASN A 145 4.63 -21.73 8.27
N SER A 146 4.67 -22.70 7.33
CA SER A 146 4.48 -24.12 7.62
C SER A 146 3.17 -24.43 8.36
N ILE A 147 2.09 -23.74 8.02
CA ILE A 147 0.80 -23.82 8.69
C ILE A 147 0.05 -25.09 8.27
N ASN A 148 -0.30 -25.93 9.24
CA ASN A 148 -1.26 -27.01 9.04
C ASN A 148 -2.70 -26.47 9.17
N TRP A 149 -3.18 -25.84 8.09
CA TRP A 149 -4.51 -25.20 8.09
C TRP A 149 -5.64 -26.12 8.46
N ILE A 150 -5.62 -27.37 7.99
CA ILE A 150 -6.70 -28.34 8.27
C ILE A 150 -6.83 -28.58 9.76
N GLU A 151 -5.72 -28.82 10.45
CA GLU A 151 -5.71 -29.05 11.90
C GLU A 151 -6.15 -27.80 12.67
N LEU A 152 -5.61 -26.64 12.30
CA LEU A 152 -5.94 -25.35 12.92
C LEU A 152 -7.44 -25.04 12.79
N TYR A 153 -8.00 -25.22 11.60
CA TYR A 153 -9.42 -25.04 11.34
C TYR A 153 -10.29 -25.99 12.14
N GLU A 154 -10.01 -27.31 12.14
CA GLU A 154 -10.83 -28.29 12.83
C GLU A 154 -10.84 -28.07 14.35
N VAL A 155 -9.67 -27.79 14.97
CA VAL A 155 -9.56 -27.47 16.40
C VAL A 155 -10.36 -26.20 16.74
N SER A 156 -10.29 -25.19 15.90
CA SER A 156 -11.00 -23.92 16.06
C SER A 156 -12.51 -24.10 15.92
N LYS A 157 -12.93 -24.84 14.91
CA LYS A 157 -14.34 -25.18 14.66
C LYS A 157 -14.97 -25.99 15.83
N GLU A 158 -14.22 -26.93 16.39
CA GLU A 158 -14.69 -27.69 17.56
C GLU A 158 -14.94 -26.76 18.76
N LYS A 159 -14.09 -25.75 19.00
CA LYS A 159 -14.30 -24.74 20.05
C LYS A 159 -15.57 -23.93 19.78
N MET A 160 -15.77 -23.49 18.53
CA MET A 160 -16.94 -22.72 18.12
C MET A 160 -18.25 -23.52 18.28
N ILE A 161 -18.28 -24.79 17.87
CA ILE A 161 -19.46 -25.65 18.01
C ILE A 161 -19.81 -25.86 19.48
N LYS A 162 -18.81 -26.04 20.37
CA LYS A 162 -19.03 -26.21 21.80
C LYS A 162 -19.63 -24.98 22.48
N LYS A 163 -19.26 -23.79 22.02
CA LYS A 163 -19.67 -22.50 22.60
C LYS A 163 -19.76 -21.41 21.54
N PRO A 164 -20.85 -21.39 20.74
CA PRO A 164 -20.99 -20.41 19.64
C PRO A 164 -21.39 -19.03 20.18
N THR A 165 -20.41 -18.25 20.64
CA THR A 165 -20.58 -16.87 21.15
C THR A 165 -19.58 -15.92 20.50
N ASN A 166 -19.90 -14.62 20.47
CA ASN A 166 -18.98 -13.59 19.96
C ASN A 166 -17.64 -13.60 20.71
N LYS A 167 -17.65 -13.88 22.03
CA LYS A 167 -16.41 -14.02 22.80
C LYS A 167 -15.55 -15.17 22.28
N THR A 168 -16.14 -16.33 22.03
CA THR A 168 -15.42 -17.48 21.47
C THR A 168 -14.95 -17.19 20.05
N LEU A 169 -15.75 -16.48 19.24
CA LEU A 169 -15.38 -16.04 17.91
C LEU A 169 -14.11 -15.19 17.96
N LEU A 170 -14.06 -14.16 18.81
CA LEU A 170 -12.89 -13.32 18.98
C LEU A 170 -11.65 -14.11 19.44
N GLU A 171 -11.81 -14.97 20.47
CA GLU A 171 -10.71 -15.80 20.96
C GLU A 171 -10.15 -16.75 19.90
N VAL A 172 -11.02 -17.34 19.08
CA VAL A 172 -10.62 -18.30 18.05
C VAL A 172 -10.00 -17.61 16.83
N THR A 173 -10.59 -16.52 16.36
CA THR A 173 -10.06 -15.76 15.22
C THR A 173 -8.69 -15.14 15.56
N GLN A 174 -8.53 -14.59 16.77
CA GLN A 174 -7.23 -14.11 17.26
C GLN A 174 -6.20 -15.23 17.32
N THR A 175 -6.58 -16.41 17.88
CA THR A 175 -5.69 -17.59 17.91
C THR A 175 -5.24 -18.01 16.50
N ILE A 176 -6.14 -17.96 15.51
CA ILE A 176 -5.79 -18.29 14.12
C ILE A 176 -4.79 -17.28 13.57
N LEU A 177 -5.02 -15.97 13.77
CA LEU A 177 -4.11 -14.92 13.29
C LEU A 177 -2.73 -15.03 13.94
N ASP A 178 -2.67 -15.32 15.24
CA ASP A 178 -1.40 -15.55 15.96
C ASP A 178 -0.65 -16.77 15.41
N GLU A 179 -1.35 -17.89 15.16
CA GLU A 179 -0.76 -19.14 14.66
C GLU A 179 -0.28 -19.02 13.19
N ILE A 180 -1.00 -18.29 12.34
CA ILE A 180 -0.54 -18.03 10.96
C ILE A 180 0.61 -17.03 10.91
N ASN A 181 0.88 -16.33 12.01
CA ASN A 181 1.96 -15.36 12.18
C ASN A 181 1.98 -14.31 11.06
N ASP A 182 0.82 -13.71 10.82
CA ASP A 182 0.65 -12.64 9.84
C ASP A 182 0.85 -11.27 10.49
N ASN A 183 1.91 -10.57 10.12
CA ASN A 183 2.24 -9.25 10.67
C ASN A 183 1.20 -8.17 10.32
N HIS A 184 0.34 -8.39 9.31
CA HIS A 184 -0.78 -7.53 8.95
C HIS A 184 -2.14 -8.11 9.38
N GLY A 185 -2.15 -9.31 10.01
CA GLY A 185 -3.35 -9.96 10.49
C GLY A 185 -3.91 -9.30 11.75
N TYR A 186 -5.12 -8.77 11.67
CA TYR A 186 -5.86 -8.32 12.84
C TYR A 186 -7.34 -8.65 12.74
N ILE A 187 -8.05 -8.64 13.86
CA ILE A 187 -9.50 -8.68 13.96
C ILE A 187 -9.97 -7.53 14.86
N GLU A 188 -10.90 -6.74 14.36
CA GLU A 188 -11.49 -5.60 15.06
C GLU A 188 -12.98 -5.84 15.23
N PRO A 189 -13.46 -6.14 16.44
CA PRO A 189 -14.87 -6.24 16.75
C PRO A 189 -15.61 -4.91 16.55
N SER A 190 -16.94 -4.96 16.37
CA SER A 190 -17.74 -3.73 16.32
C SER A 190 -17.62 -2.93 17.62
N ILE A 191 -17.77 -1.59 17.53
CA ILE A 191 -17.68 -0.66 18.67
C ILE A 191 -18.62 -1.08 19.79
N GLU A 192 -19.84 -1.54 19.47
CA GLU A 192 -20.84 -2.00 20.46
C GLU A 192 -20.32 -3.19 21.28
N TYR A 193 -19.54 -4.07 20.67
CA TYR A 193 -18.95 -5.20 21.36
C TYR A 193 -17.75 -4.78 22.24
N ILE A 194 -16.92 -3.83 21.75
CA ILE A 194 -15.75 -3.31 22.49
C ILE A 194 -16.20 -2.61 23.77
N GLU A 195 -17.23 -1.75 23.72
CA GLU A 195 -17.75 -1.03 24.89
C GLU A 195 -18.25 -1.96 26.01
N GLU A 196 -18.69 -3.19 25.66
CA GLU A 196 -19.16 -4.18 26.64
C GLU A 196 -18.00 -4.87 27.37
N PHE A 197 -16.81 -4.98 26.79
CA PHE A 197 -15.74 -5.87 27.26
C PHE A 197 -14.39 -5.20 27.55
N GLU A 198 -14.12 -3.96 27.13
CA GLU A 198 -12.86 -3.29 27.44
C GLU A 198 -12.82 -2.69 28.85
N ASN A 199 -12.04 -3.35 29.72
CA ASN A 199 -11.40 -2.67 30.84
C ASN A 199 -10.08 -2.08 30.32
N ASP A 200 -10.02 -0.75 30.28
CA ASP A 200 -8.87 0.05 29.88
C ASP A 200 -7.60 -0.31 30.68
N ASN A 201 -6.78 -1.20 30.14
CA ASN A 201 -5.41 -1.44 30.58
C ASN A 201 -4.46 -0.70 29.64
N SER A 202 -4.60 0.62 29.52
CA SER A 202 -3.63 1.42 28.79
C SER A 202 -2.25 1.32 29.48
N VAL A 203 -1.39 0.49 28.91
CA VAL A 203 0.03 0.50 29.23
C VAL A 203 0.60 1.82 28.70
N ASN A 204 1.37 2.56 29.49
CA ASN A 204 2.09 3.75 29.04
C ASN A 204 3.21 3.33 28.07
N GLU A 205 2.85 3.11 26.81
CA GLU A 205 3.81 2.80 25.75
C GLU A 205 4.42 4.10 25.19
N ILE A 206 5.70 4.02 24.82
CA ILE A 206 6.38 5.08 24.09
C ILE A 206 5.90 5.04 22.65
N GLY A 207 5.28 6.12 22.18
CA GLY A 207 4.81 6.23 20.81
C GLY A 207 5.93 6.53 19.79
N ASP A 208 5.77 6.03 18.57
CA ASP A 208 6.74 6.19 17.49
C ASP A 208 7.06 7.66 17.19
N PHE A 209 6.05 8.52 17.15
CA PHE A 209 6.25 9.94 16.89
C PHE A 209 7.00 10.64 18.02
N LEU A 210 6.82 10.22 19.27
CA LEU A 210 7.55 10.79 20.39
C LEU A 210 9.04 10.49 20.27
N ILE A 211 9.41 9.22 20.14
CA ILE A 211 10.82 8.82 20.04
C ILE A 211 11.48 9.41 18.78
N SER A 212 10.78 9.39 17.66
CA SER A 212 11.26 9.97 16.40
C SER A 212 11.53 11.47 16.49
N ASN A 213 10.72 12.22 17.24
CA ASN A 213 10.96 13.63 17.51
C ASN A 213 12.19 13.85 18.37
N LEU A 214 12.35 13.09 19.48
CA LEU A 214 13.50 13.20 20.39
C LEU A 214 14.82 12.88 19.67
N VAL A 215 14.80 11.85 18.82
CA VAL A 215 15.95 11.49 17.99
C VAL A 215 16.29 12.62 17.02
N SER A 216 15.30 13.17 16.33
CA SER A 216 15.51 14.28 15.40
C SER A 216 16.07 15.53 16.08
N ASP A 217 15.54 15.89 17.27
CA ASP A 217 16.02 17.03 18.08
C ASP A 217 17.49 16.88 18.48
N ASN A 218 17.93 15.65 18.77
CA ASN A 218 19.31 15.39 19.16
C ASN A 218 20.25 15.24 17.95
N HIS A 219 19.80 14.54 16.89
CA HIS A 219 20.67 14.17 15.76
C HIS A 219 20.97 15.36 14.86
N MET A 220 20.07 16.33 14.72
CA MET A 220 20.29 17.53 13.95
C MET A 220 20.99 18.61 14.81
N ILE A 221 22.11 19.15 14.32
CA ILE A 221 22.76 20.32 14.92
C ILE A 221 22.19 21.62 14.38
N ASP A 222 21.50 21.55 13.25
CA ASP A 222 20.80 22.67 12.59
C ASP A 222 19.62 22.10 11.84
N GLU A 223 18.40 22.47 12.24
CA GLU A 223 17.17 21.98 11.66
C GLU A 223 16.67 22.94 10.58
N TYR A 224 16.28 22.37 9.43
CA TYR A 224 15.77 23.12 8.27
C TYR A 224 14.28 22.87 8.04
N THR A 225 13.66 21.98 8.81
CA THR A 225 12.25 21.60 8.67
C THR A 225 11.33 22.81 8.71
N ARG A 226 10.40 22.86 7.77
CA ARG A 226 9.29 23.81 7.74
C ARG A 226 8.07 23.16 7.08
N ASP A 227 6.91 23.50 7.57
CA ASP A 227 5.62 23.07 7.00
C ASP A 227 5.47 21.54 6.85
N SER A 228 6.12 20.75 7.73
CA SER A 228 5.99 19.29 7.75
C SER A 228 5.99 18.76 9.18
N ARG A 229 5.08 17.85 9.47
CA ARG A 229 4.99 17.13 10.73
C ARG A 229 5.61 15.74 10.64
N ILE A 230 5.64 15.18 9.43
CA ILE A 230 6.00 13.79 9.16
C ILE A 230 7.45 13.67 8.72
N VAL A 231 7.94 14.59 7.90
CA VAL A 231 9.33 14.61 7.45
C VAL A 231 10.07 15.73 8.15
N ARG A 232 11.12 15.39 8.89
CA ARG A 232 12.04 16.36 9.49
C ARG A 232 13.40 16.25 8.83
N TRP A 233 14.06 17.39 8.59
CA TRP A 233 15.38 17.38 7.95
C TRP A 233 16.26 18.53 8.43
N GLY A 234 17.55 18.31 8.30
CA GLY A 234 18.55 19.29 8.71
C GLY A 234 19.97 18.77 8.57
N LYS A 235 20.86 19.39 9.26
CA LYS A 235 22.28 19.12 9.26
C LYS A 235 22.66 18.26 10.48
N MET A 236 23.22 17.07 10.24
CA MET A 236 23.78 16.23 11.31
C MET A 236 25.23 16.66 11.64
N ASN A 237 26.03 16.96 10.60
CA ASN A 237 27.36 17.57 10.69
C ASN A 237 27.68 18.30 9.38
N ASP A 238 28.92 18.83 9.20
CA ASP A 238 29.29 19.65 8.03
C ASP A 238 29.23 18.93 6.69
N SER A 239 29.22 17.60 6.64
CA SER A 239 29.19 16.80 5.43
C SER A 239 27.97 15.90 5.27
N ILE A 240 27.19 15.70 6.34
CA ILE A 240 26.08 14.76 6.40
C ILE A 240 24.78 15.51 6.70
N GLY A 241 23.83 15.42 5.76
CA GLY A 241 22.44 15.78 5.96
C GLY A 241 21.68 14.66 6.68
N TYR A 242 20.60 15.01 7.35
CA TYR A 242 19.74 14.07 8.05
C TYR A 242 18.29 14.30 7.68
N ILE A 243 17.59 13.23 7.35
CA ILE A 243 16.16 13.21 7.05
C ILE A 243 15.53 12.14 7.95
N ASN A 244 14.55 12.53 8.75
CA ASN A 244 13.72 11.60 9.50
C ASN A 244 12.33 11.56 8.84
N VAL A 245 11.88 10.37 8.45
CA VAL A 245 10.54 10.11 7.87
C VAL A 245 9.77 9.25 8.86
N LYS A 246 8.75 9.82 9.50
CA LYS A 246 8.02 9.17 10.60
C LYS A 246 6.95 8.20 10.12
N ALA A 247 6.36 8.47 8.95
CA ALA A 247 5.32 7.64 8.34
C ALA A 247 5.31 7.85 6.82
N MET A 248 4.75 6.91 6.08
CA MET A 248 4.49 7.01 4.63
C MET A 248 3.06 7.46 4.34
N PHE A 249 2.48 8.26 5.21
CA PHE A 249 1.16 8.88 5.12
C PHE A 249 1.09 10.08 6.07
N LEU A 250 -0.07 10.72 6.27
CA LEU A 250 -0.26 11.90 7.13
C LEU A 250 0.46 13.18 6.63
N LEU A 251 0.79 13.23 5.33
CA LEU A 251 1.53 14.35 4.75
C LEU A 251 0.61 15.45 4.21
N SER A 252 -0.60 15.07 3.76
CA SER A 252 -1.50 15.96 3.05
C SER A 252 -2.16 16.98 3.98
N ASP A 253 -2.38 18.20 3.49
CA ASP A 253 -3.24 19.15 4.18
C ASP A 253 -4.72 18.83 3.88
N LEU A 254 -5.34 18.09 4.79
CA LEU A 254 -6.76 17.74 4.71
C LEU A 254 -7.67 18.81 5.36
N GLY A 255 -7.16 20.01 5.60
CA GLY A 255 -7.90 21.10 6.24
C GLY A 255 -8.30 20.81 7.69
N ILE A 256 -7.49 20.04 8.41
CA ILE A 256 -7.72 19.71 9.82
C ILE A 256 -7.49 20.94 10.67
N THR A 257 -8.52 21.32 11.40
CA THR A 257 -8.48 22.51 12.25
C THR A 257 -7.76 22.24 13.57
N GLN A 258 -7.17 23.27 14.17
CA GLN A 258 -6.54 23.18 15.49
C GLN A 258 -7.51 22.62 16.56
N LYS A 259 -8.80 22.97 16.46
CA LYS A 259 -9.85 22.49 17.36
C LYS A 259 -10.09 20.97 17.22
N GLU A 260 -10.02 20.44 15.99
CA GLU A 260 -10.12 18.98 15.77
C GLU A 260 -8.92 18.25 16.37
N ILE A 261 -7.71 18.81 16.22
CA ILE A 261 -6.50 18.27 16.82
C ILE A 261 -6.56 18.27 18.36
N GLU A 262 -7.05 19.35 18.96
CA GLU A 262 -7.20 19.46 20.42
C GLU A 262 -8.23 18.45 20.98
N ASN A 263 -9.28 18.15 20.22
CA ASN A 263 -10.35 17.23 20.65
C ASN A 263 -10.03 15.76 20.42
N LEU A 264 -9.34 15.41 19.34
CA LEU A 264 -9.17 14.02 18.86
C LEU A 264 -7.71 13.58 18.84
N GLY A 265 -6.74 14.50 18.90
CA GLY A 265 -5.37 14.26 18.47
C GLY A 265 -5.24 14.35 16.95
N PHE A 266 -4.01 14.56 16.46
CA PHE A 266 -3.76 14.78 15.02
C PHE A 266 -4.13 13.55 14.18
N GLU A 267 -3.66 12.37 14.57
CA GLU A 267 -3.88 11.12 13.81
C GLU A 267 -5.36 10.80 13.64
N ARG A 268 -6.13 10.76 14.74
CA ARG A 268 -7.58 10.49 14.68
C ARG A 268 -8.36 11.55 13.90
N ALA A 269 -7.95 12.82 13.99
CA ALA A 269 -8.56 13.89 13.20
C ALA A 269 -8.27 13.71 11.70
N TYR A 270 -7.06 13.23 11.40
CA TYR A 270 -6.63 12.92 10.04
C TYR A 270 -7.41 11.74 9.47
N ASP A 271 -7.47 10.62 10.16
CA ASP A 271 -8.20 9.41 9.76
C ASP A 271 -9.67 9.71 9.46
N LYS A 272 -10.30 10.51 10.31
CA LYS A 272 -11.69 10.92 10.09
C LYS A 272 -11.91 11.68 8.78
N LYS A 273 -10.94 12.50 8.36
CA LYS A 273 -10.97 13.19 7.07
C LYS A 273 -10.66 12.24 5.93
N TYR A 274 -9.66 11.40 6.11
CA TYR A 274 -9.23 10.39 5.16
C TYR A 274 -10.38 9.48 4.73
N TYR A 275 -11.10 8.86 5.67
CA TYR A 275 -12.23 7.99 5.37
C TYR A 275 -13.42 8.69 4.71
N SER A 276 -13.41 10.02 4.59
CA SER A 276 -14.38 10.78 3.83
C SER A 276 -14.00 11.03 2.38
N LEU A 277 -12.77 10.70 1.97
CA LEU A 277 -12.25 10.91 0.63
C LEU A 277 -12.28 9.62 -0.19
N ASN A 278 -12.25 9.77 -1.51
CA ASN A 278 -12.00 8.64 -2.40
C ASN A 278 -10.55 8.15 -2.24
N GLU A 279 -10.34 6.83 -2.16
CA GLU A 279 -9.03 6.21 -1.95
C GLU A 279 -7.98 6.71 -2.96
N GLY A 280 -8.33 6.76 -4.24
CA GLY A 280 -7.39 7.22 -5.27
C GLY A 280 -7.01 8.68 -5.13
N GLU A 281 -7.95 9.54 -4.72
CA GLU A 281 -7.70 10.96 -4.46
C GLU A 281 -6.77 11.13 -3.27
N TYR A 282 -7.04 10.44 -2.17
CA TYR A 282 -6.21 10.49 -0.98
C TYR A 282 -4.77 10.04 -1.23
N ILE A 283 -4.58 8.90 -1.87
CA ILE A 283 -3.24 8.37 -2.17
C ILE A 283 -2.45 9.35 -3.04
N GLU A 284 -3.09 9.95 -4.04
CA GLU A 284 -2.43 10.95 -4.89
C GLU A 284 -2.08 12.24 -4.14
N MET A 285 -2.95 12.70 -3.22
CA MET A 285 -2.66 13.84 -2.35
C MET A 285 -1.44 13.57 -1.46
N GLU A 286 -1.34 12.38 -0.84
CA GLU A 286 -0.19 11.97 -0.03
C GLU A 286 1.11 11.95 -0.86
N ARG A 287 1.04 11.35 -2.05
CA ARG A 287 2.18 11.28 -2.98
C ARG A 287 2.67 12.67 -3.38
N LEU A 288 1.75 13.57 -3.76
CA LEU A 288 2.09 14.95 -4.13
C LEU A 288 2.66 15.73 -2.95
N SER A 289 2.14 15.54 -1.74
CA SER A 289 2.65 16.18 -0.54
C SER A 289 4.06 15.70 -0.17
N MET A 290 4.38 14.43 -0.39
CA MET A 290 5.75 13.92 -0.29
C MET A 290 6.65 14.58 -1.34
N ASN A 291 6.21 14.68 -2.58
CA ASN A 291 6.96 15.33 -3.67
C ASN A 291 7.31 16.79 -3.33
N GLU A 292 6.32 17.57 -2.88
CA GLU A 292 6.53 18.97 -2.49
C GLU A 292 7.49 19.10 -1.30
N THR A 293 7.37 18.21 -0.31
CA THR A 293 8.25 18.18 0.85
C THR A 293 9.68 17.86 0.45
N MET A 294 9.88 16.83 -0.37
CA MET A 294 11.20 16.42 -0.84
C MET A 294 11.85 17.46 -1.74
N SER A 295 11.09 18.24 -2.49
CA SER A 295 11.61 19.38 -3.24
C SER A 295 12.28 20.42 -2.32
N LYS A 296 11.68 20.70 -1.15
CA LYS A 296 12.27 21.58 -0.12
C LYS A 296 13.52 20.94 0.49
N VAL A 297 13.43 19.66 0.85
CA VAL A 297 14.55 18.87 1.41
C VAL A 297 15.76 18.91 0.47
N MET A 298 15.57 18.61 -0.82
CA MET A 298 16.67 18.59 -1.80
C MET A 298 17.30 19.96 -2.04
N ASN A 299 16.53 21.05 -1.96
CA ASN A 299 17.07 22.39 -2.04
C ASN A 299 17.94 22.74 -0.82
N ASP A 300 17.50 22.38 0.39
CA ASP A 300 18.21 22.68 1.66
C ASP A 300 19.45 21.80 1.85
N LEU A 301 19.37 20.53 1.44
CA LEU A 301 20.47 19.58 1.56
C LEU A 301 21.39 19.56 0.32
N ASN A 302 21.21 20.48 -0.60
CA ASN A 302 22.09 20.63 -1.75
C ASN A 302 23.53 20.94 -1.29
N GLY A 303 24.49 20.14 -1.76
CA GLY A 303 25.91 20.30 -1.44
C GLY A 303 26.41 19.46 -0.25
N PHE A 304 25.54 18.75 0.45
CA PHE A 304 25.99 17.72 1.40
C PHE A 304 26.59 16.54 0.64
N LYS A 305 27.65 15.95 1.20
CA LYS A 305 28.34 14.80 0.61
C LYS A 305 27.47 13.54 0.66
N SER A 306 26.77 13.37 1.80
CA SER A 306 25.90 12.22 2.05
C SER A 306 24.68 12.63 2.88
N ILE A 307 23.67 11.76 2.86
CA ILE A 307 22.43 11.89 3.64
C ILE A 307 22.18 10.60 4.43
N ILE A 308 21.77 10.76 5.68
CA ILE A 308 21.15 9.68 6.44
C ILE A 308 19.64 9.86 6.36
N ILE A 309 18.92 8.80 5.94
CA ILE A 309 17.47 8.72 5.99
C ILE A 309 17.11 7.78 7.12
N ASP A 310 16.53 8.31 8.19
CA ASP A 310 16.14 7.55 9.38
C ASP A 310 14.66 7.19 9.31
N VAL A 311 14.38 5.89 9.16
CA VAL A 311 13.03 5.30 9.14
C VAL A 311 12.85 4.23 10.22
N ARG A 312 13.68 4.24 11.26
CA ARG A 312 13.66 3.23 12.33
C ARG A 312 12.34 3.16 13.08
N PHE A 313 11.57 4.23 13.09
CA PHE A 313 10.31 4.38 13.84
C PHE A 313 9.11 4.51 12.89
N ASN A 314 9.26 4.10 11.64
CA ASN A 314 8.25 4.25 10.59
C ASN A 314 7.57 2.91 10.32
N GLY A 315 6.34 2.75 10.81
CA GLY A 315 5.53 1.54 10.61
C GLY A 315 4.89 1.42 9.22
N GLY A 316 5.09 2.39 8.31
CA GLY A 316 4.56 2.30 6.95
C GLY A 316 3.55 3.37 6.57
N GLY A 317 2.56 3.01 5.76
CA GLY A 317 1.53 3.87 5.18
C GLY A 317 1.24 3.53 3.72
N GLN A 318 1.44 4.47 2.80
CA GLN A 318 1.13 4.31 1.38
C GLN A 318 2.38 3.98 0.54
N ASP A 319 2.35 2.89 -0.20
CA ASP A 319 3.44 2.48 -1.11
C ASP A 319 3.76 3.56 -2.16
N ALA A 320 2.73 4.25 -2.64
CA ALA A 320 2.91 5.35 -3.58
C ALA A 320 3.80 6.48 -3.02
N VAL A 321 3.73 6.74 -1.71
CA VAL A 321 4.57 7.71 -1.00
C VAL A 321 6.01 7.20 -0.91
N SER A 322 6.21 5.91 -0.67
CA SER A 322 7.53 5.27 -0.66
C SER A 322 8.21 5.34 -2.02
N LEU A 323 7.48 5.08 -3.11
CA LEU A 323 7.99 5.19 -4.47
C LEU A 323 8.30 6.65 -4.84
N GLU A 324 7.46 7.60 -4.42
CA GLU A 324 7.72 9.02 -4.61
C GLU A 324 9.00 9.46 -3.89
N LEU A 325 9.19 9.05 -2.64
CA LEU A 325 10.41 9.33 -1.87
C LEU A 325 11.66 8.75 -2.57
N LEU A 326 11.61 7.50 -3.07
CA LEU A 326 12.70 6.86 -3.81
C LEU A 326 13.06 7.62 -5.08
N SER A 327 12.09 8.21 -5.78
CA SER A 327 12.29 8.91 -7.04
C SER A 327 13.31 10.07 -6.94
N TRP A 328 13.44 10.69 -5.75
CA TRP A 328 14.35 11.79 -5.46
C TRP A 328 15.83 11.37 -5.32
N PHE A 329 16.10 10.07 -5.39
CA PHE A 329 17.44 9.47 -5.34
C PHE A 329 17.75 8.69 -6.61
N ASN A 330 16.94 8.84 -7.65
CA ASN A 330 17.01 8.06 -8.87
C ASN A 330 17.12 8.97 -10.11
N ASP A 331 18.04 8.62 -11.01
CA ASP A 331 18.34 9.39 -12.23
C ASP A 331 17.51 8.96 -13.47
N SER A 332 16.93 7.76 -13.41
CA SER A 332 16.15 7.17 -14.49
C SER A 332 15.20 6.12 -13.95
N PRO A 333 14.00 5.91 -14.55
CA PRO A 333 13.06 4.89 -14.09
C PRO A 333 13.72 3.52 -13.95
N LYS A 334 13.49 2.85 -12.81
CA LYS A 334 14.06 1.53 -12.48
C LYS A 334 13.00 0.57 -12.02
N LEU A 335 12.98 -0.61 -12.62
CA LEU A 335 12.25 -1.75 -12.09
C LEU A 335 12.87 -2.14 -10.74
N MET A 336 12.05 -2.20 -9.68
CA MET A 336 12.53 -2.61 -8.35
C MET A 336 11.97 -3.94 -7.89
N ALA A 337 10.75 -4.25 -8.28
CA ALA A 337 10.04 -5.44 -7.81
C ALA A 337 8.97 -5.87 -8.80
N ARG A 338 8.46 -7.09 -8.60
CA ARG A 338 7.22 -7.59 -9.20
C ARG A 338 6.24 -7.99 -8.13
N GLN A 339 4.99 -7.63 -8.33
CA GLN A 339 3.92 -7.92 -7.40
C GLN A 339 2.87 -8.83 -8.03
N SER A 340 2.28 -9.71 -7.25
CA SER A 340 1.14 -10.56 -7.61
C SER A 340 0.27 -10.81 -6.40
N LEU A 341 -0.98 -11.20 -6.64
CA LEU A 341 -1.95 -11.54 -5.61
C LEU A 341 -2.09 -13.06 -5.49
N PHE A 342 -2.25 -13.56 -4.27
CA PHE A 342 -2.63 -14.94 -4.03
C PHE A 342 -4.16 -15.09 -4.00
N TYR A 343 -4.69 -16.14 -4.58
CA TYR A 343 -6.11 -16.49 -4.51
C TYR A 343 -6.32 -17.97 -4.84
N ASN A 344 -7.07 -18.69 -4.01
CA ASN A 344 -7.46 -20.08 -4.27
C ASN A 344 -6.30 -20.97 -4.76
N SER A 345 -5.17 -20.93 -4.05
CA SER A 345 -3.93 -21.67 -4.39
C SER A 345 -3.32 -21.30 -5.76
N LYS A 346 -3.55 -20.09 -6.24
CA LYS A 346 -3.01 -19.54 -7.48
C LYS A 346 -2.41 -18.17 -7.26
N GLU A 347 -1.64 -17.71 -8.23
CA GLU A 347 -1.20 -16.33 -8.31
C GLU A 347 -1.88 -15.61 -9.47
N SER A 348 -2.18 -14.33 -9.29
CA SER A 348 -2.59 -13.43 -10.35
C SER A 348 -1.45 -13.18 -11.33
N PRO A 349 -1.73 -12.63 -12.54
CA PRO A 349 -0.67 -12.08 -13.37
C PRO A 349 0.14 -11.03 -12.58
N THR A 350 1.46 -11.06 -12.74
CA THR A 350 2.37 -10.10 -12.10
C THR A 350 2.30 -8.74 -12.79
N TRP A 351 2.61 -7.69 -12.03
CA TRP A 351 2.89 -6.36 -12.58
C TRP A 351 4.19 -5.82 -12.00
N ASP A 352 4.81 -4.94 -12.78
CA ASP A 352 6.10 -4.34 -12.45
C ASP A 352 5.89 -3.14 -11.51
N ILE A 353 6.72 -3.05 -10.47
CA ILE A 353 6.83 -1.89 -9.59
C ILE A 353 8.07 -1.10 -10.01
N ILE A 354 7.86 0.14 -10.42
CA ILE A 354 8.89 1.01 -11.00
C ILE A 354 9.09 2.22 -10.08
N ILE A 355 10.35 2.49 -9.77
CA ILE A 355 10.78 3.75 -9.16
C ILE A 355 10.93 4.75 -10.30
N GLU A 356 10.16 5.81 -10.29
CA GLU A 356 10.31 6.92 -11.22
C GLU A 356 11.58 7.75 -10.89
N SER A 357 11.87 8.77 -11.66
CA SER A 357 13.04 9.64 -11.45
C SER A 357 12.65 11.10 -11.37
N GLN A 358 13.44 11.88 -10.64
CA GLN A 358 13.31 13.33 -10.56
C GLN A 358 14.46 14.01 -11.34
N GLU A 359 14.14 15.09 -12.06
CA GLU A 359 15.16 15.91 -12.75
C GLU A 359 16.22 16.41 -11.77
N LYS A 360 15.77 16.87 -10.59
CA LYS A 360 16.64 17.23 -9.47
C LYS A 360 16.62 16.14 -8.44
N HIS A 361 17.63 15.31 -8.41
CA HIS A 361 17.78 14.22 -7.46
C HIS A 361 19.09 14.33 -6.68
N PHE A 362 19.14 13.71 -5.52
CA PHE A 362 20.37 13.65 -4.72
C PHE A 362 21.39 12.71 -5.37
N THR A 363 22.62 13.18 -5.50
CA THR A 363 23.71 12.44 -6.19
C THR A 363 24.82 11.95 -5.26
N GLY A 364 24.74 12.25 -3.96
CA GLY A 364 25.66 11.75 -2.93
C GLY A 364 25.31 10.36 -2.43
N ASP A 365 26.06 9.89 -1.45
CA ASP A 365 25.78 8.60 -0.78
C ASP A 365 24.58 8.71 0.17
N VAL A 366 23.78 7.66 0.25
CA VAL A 366 22.59 7.60 1.09
C VAL A 366 22.70 6.44 2.07
N TYR A 367 22.61 6.74 3.35
CA TYR A 367 22.58 5.75 4.42
C TYR A 367 21.15 5.62 4.92
N LEU A 368 20.50 4.51 4.58
CA LEU A 368 19.16 4.20 5.03
C LEU A 368 19.22 3.48 6.37
N LEU A 369 18.73 4.12 7.41
CA LEU A 369 18.74 3.62 8.77
C LEU A 369 17.41 2.98 9.11
N THR A 370 17.43 1.64 9.31
CA THR A 370 16.25 0.80 9.55
C THR A 370 16.30 0.08 10.90
N SER A 371 15.16 -0.37 11.37
CA SER A 371 15.00 -1.25 12.53
C SER A 371 13.89 -2.26 12.30
N GLN A 372 13.64 -3.15 13.25
CA GLN A 372 12.49 -4.06 13.23
C GLN A 372 11.12 -3.35 13.38
N GLN A 373 11.11 -2.03 13.60
CA GLN A 373 9.89 -1.22 13.56
C GLN A 373 9.65 -0.56 12.20
N THR A 374 10.60 -0.72 11.27
CA THR A 374 10.43 -0.29 9.86
C THR A 374 9.53 -1.31 9.17
N GLY A 375 8.27 -0.96 8.90
CA GLY A 375 7.27 -1.91 8.42
C GLY A 375 6.48 -1.45 7.21
N SER A 376 5.73 -2.36 6.60
CA SER A 376 4.73 -2.12 5.55
C SER A 376 5.29 -1.28 4.37
N ALA A 377 4.64 -0.22 3.96
CA ALA A 377 5.11 0.67 2.88
C ALA A 377 6.57 1.15 3.08
N CYS A 378 7.05 1.28 4.33
CA CYS A 378 8.44 1.62 4.58
C CYS A 378 9.41 0.47 4.25
N GLU A 379 8.94 -0.77 4.23
CA GLU A 379 9.72 -1.90 3.70
C GLU A 379 9.79 -1.89 2.18
N VAL A 380 8.71 -1.42 1.51
CA VAL A 380 8.72 -1.16 0.05
C VAL A 380 9.78 -0.09 -0.27
N PHE A 381 9.89 0.99 0.53
CA PHE A 381 10.99 1.95 0.44
C PHE A 381 12.36 1.29 0.63
N SER A 382 12.48 0.45 1.67
CA SER A 382 13.73 -0.25 2.00
C SER A 382 14.14 -1.24 0.89
N MET A 383 13.21 -2.01 0.34
CA MET A 383 13.45 -2.91 -0.78
C MET A 383 13.82 -2.15 -2.06
N GLY A 384 13.13 -1.04 -2.35
CA GLY A 384 13.46 -0.18 -3.50
C GLY A 384 14.88 0.39 -3.42
N SER A 385 15.40 0.63 -2.20
CA SER A 385 16.79 1.05 -2.00
C SER A 385 17.82 0.04 -2.49
N MET A 386 17.45 -1.26 -2.60
CA MET A 386 18.36 -2.33 -3.05
C MET A 386 18.80 -2.17 -4.51
N VAL A 387 17.96 -1.56 -5.36
CA VAL A 387 18.28 -1.33 -6.78
C VAL A 387 18.94 0.04 -7.02
N LEU A 388 19.12 0.86 -5.98
CA LEU A 388 19.75 2.16 -6.04
C LEU A 388 21.20 2.10 -5.55
N PRO A 389 22.21 2.25 -6.42
CA PRO A 389 23.60 1.89 -6.11
C PRO A 389 24.27 2.77 -5.05
N ARG A 390 23.70 3.94 -4.75
CA ARG A 390 24.22 4.88 -3.73
C ARG A 390 23.67 4.62 -2.33
N PHE A 391 22.68 3.71 -2.20
CA PHE A 391 22.13 3.37 -0.90
C PHE A 391 22.98 2.31 -0.19
N LYS A 392 23.13 2.52 1.11
CA LYS A 392 23.63 1.54 2.08
C LYS A 392 22.65 1.46 3.22
N ARG A 393 22.10 0.27 3.44
CA ARG A 393 21.16 0.01 4.54
C ARG A 393 21.95 -0.31 5.80
N ILE A 394 21.71 0.46 6.85
CA ILE A 394 22.39 0.33 8.15
C ILE A 394 21.35 0.17 9.25
N GLY A 395 21.72 -0.50 10.33
CA GLY A 395 20.82 -0.74 11.46
C GLY A 395 20.43 -2.20 11.60
N MET A 396 19.14 -2.50 11.63
CA MET A 396 18.61 -3.87 11.67
C MET A 396 17.73 -4.17 10.47
N ARG A 397 17.49 -5.46 10.22
CA ARG A 397 16.46 -5.88 9.26
C ARG A 397 15.14 -5.21 9.60
N THR A 398 14.31 -5.00 8.59
CA THR A 398 12.96 -4.45 8.76
C THR A 398 12.02 -5.48 9.38
N MET A 399 10.77 -5.12 9.62
CA MET A 399 9.76 -5.92 10.32
C MET A 399 9.44 -7.25 9.63
N GLY A 400 9.38 -7.27 8.31
CA GLY A 400 8.87 -8.41 7.54
C GLY A 400 7.35 -8.39 7.37
N ALA A 401 6.76 -7.22 7.29
CA ALA A 401 5.34 -6.98 7.03
C ALA A 401 5.19 -6.23 5.70
N MET A 402 5.59 -6.86 4.59
CA MET A 402 5.70 -6.17 3.30
C MET A 402 4.43 -6.23 2.45
N SER A 403 3.63 -7.29 2.60
CA SER A 403 2.37 -7.43 1.87
C SER A 403 1.44 -6.27 2.19
N THR A 404 0.68 -5.81 1.20
CA THR A 404 -0.41 -4.89 1.48
C THR A 404 -1.54 -5.60 2.22
N THR A 405 -2.22 -4.88 3.07
CA THR A 405 -3.34 -5.39 3.87
C THR A 405 -4.57 -5.65 3.01
N LEU A 406 -5.07 -6.89 2.96
CA LEU A 406 -6.38 -7.21 2.43
C LEU A 406 -7.41 -7.09 3.57
N GLU A 407 -8.09 -5.97 3.62
CA GLU A 407 -9.16 -5.73 4.59
C GLU A 407 -10.47 -6.39 4.15
N LYS A 408 -11.17 -7.01 5.10
CA LYS A 408 -12.44 -7.69 4.93
C LYS A 408 -13.37 -7.41 6.10
N GLU A 409 -14.67 -7.60 5.85
CA GLU A 409 -15.71 -7.45 6.86
C GLU A 409 -16.51 -8.75 7.00
N LEU A 410 -16.70 -9.19 8.23
CA LEU A 410 -17.57 -10.34 8.55
C LEU A 410 -19.05 -9.92 8.46
N PRO A 411 -19.97 -10.88 8.26
CA PRO A 411 -21.40 -10.58 8.24
C PRO A 411 -21.95 -9.82 9.45
N ASN A 412 -21.33 -9.96 10.62
CA ASN A 412 -21.68 -9.24 11.85
C ASN A 412 -21.03 -7.83 11.94
N GLY A 413 -20.35 -7.36 10.90
CA GLY A 413 -19.71 -6.05 10.85
C GLY A 413 -18.32 -5.98 11.52
N TRP A 414 -17.74 -7.10 11.96
CA TRP A 414 -16.36 -7.11 12.44
C TRP A 414 -15.39 -7.01 11.27
N LYS A 415 -14.37 -6.19 11.40
CA LYS A 415 -13.32 -6.04 10.38
C LYS A 415 -12.15 -6.95 10.70
N PHE A 416 -11.49 -7.45 9.68
CA PHE A 416 -10.25 -8.18 9.80
C PHE A 416 -9.38 -7.99 8.56
N SER A 417 -8.11 -8.32 8.70
CA SER A 417 -7.16 -8.22 7.59
C SER A 417 -6.23 -9.42 7.52
N LEU A 418 -5.62 -9.58 6.37
CA LEU A 418 -4.59 -10.58 6.10
C LEU A 418 -3.67 -10.13 4.97
N SER A 419 -2.48 -10.74 4.93
CA SER A 419 -1.52 -10.56 3.84
C SER A 419 -1.85 -11.49 2.68
N ASN A 420 -2.06 -10.93 1.46
CA ASN A 420 -2.39 -11.73 0.28
C ASN A 420 -1.54 -11.45 -0.94
N GLU A 421 -0.47 -10.68 -0.80
CA GLU A 421 0.36 -10.22 -1.91
C GLU A 421 1.80 -10.66 -1.78
N TYR A 422 2.38 -11.02 -2.91
CA TYR A 422 3.81 -11.28 -3.03
C TYR A 422 4.52 -10.07 -3.64
N TYR A 423 5.36 -9.42 -2.86
CA TYR A 423 6.39 -8.50 -3.36
C TYR A 423 7.68 -9.28 -3.58
N ARG A 424 8.10 -9.45 -4.83
CA ARG A 424 9.36 -10.12 -5.16
C ARG A 424 10.36 -9.11 -5.71
N ASN A 425 11.58 -9.15 -5.19
CA ASN A 425 12.69 -8.41 -5.76
C ASN A 425 13.06 -8.96 -7.17
N LEU A 426 14.10 -8.41 -7.79
CA LEU A 426 14.49 -8.82 -9.15
C LEU A 426 15.06 -10.25 -9.21
N GLU A 427 15.53 -10.77 -8.09
CA GLU A 427 16.04 -12.13 -7.91
C GLU A 427 14.90 -13.13 -7.63
N GLY A 428 13.67 -12.65 -7.44
CA GLY A 428 12.49 -13.47 -7.13
C GLY A 428 12.30 -13.78 -5.66
N GLU A 429 13.08 -13.15 -4.77
CA GLU A 429 12.96 -13.28 -3.32
C GLU A 429 11.88 -12.36 -2.77
N TYR A 430 11.24 -12.75 -1.69
CA TYR A 430 10.34 -11.93 -0.89
C TYR A 430 10.80 -11.90 0.57
N PHE A 431 10.49 -10.80 1.25
CA PHE A 431 11.00 -10.53 2.60
C PHE A 431 9.91 -10.59 3.69
N GLU A 432 8.73 -11.11 3.35
CA GLU A 432 7.66 -11.34 4.32
C GLU A 432 8.16 -12.23 5.45
N ASN A 433 7.87 -11.89 6.70
CA ASN A 433 8.34 -12.52 7.94
C ASN A 433 9.88 -12.60 8.10
N GLN A 434 10.65 -11.99 7.21
CA GLN A 434 12.11 -12.00 7.26
C GLN A 434 12.74 -10.61 7.39
N GLY A 435 12.03 -9.59 6.91
CA GLY A 435 12.52 -8.23 6.79
C GLY A 435 13.57 -8.02 5.69
N VAL A 436 13.63 -6.84 5.14
CA VAL A 436 14.62 -6.43 4.15
C VAL A 436 16.02 -6.46 4.76
N PRO A 437 17.02 -7.07 4.11
CA PRO A 437 18.37 -7.19 4.67
C PRO A 437 19.10 -5.86 4.70
N ILE A 438 20.02 -5.74 5.67
CA ILE A 438 20.92 -4.60 5.85
C ILE A 438 22.32 -4.92 5.28
N ASP A 439 23.09 -3.87 4.98
CA ASP A 439 24.49 -3.99 4.58
C ASP A 439 25.42 -3.89 5.80
N TYR A 440 25.06 -3.08 6.81
CA TYR A 440 25.86 -2.87 8.03
C TYR A 440 24.99 -2.85 9.28
N LYS A 441 25.30 -3.71 10.23
CA LYS A 441 24.52 -3.91 11.44
C LYS A 441 24.81 -2.86 12.52
N ILE A 442 23.74 -2.38 13.16
CA ILE A 442 23.77 -1.77 14.50
C ILE A 442 22.87 -2.64 15.37
N ASP A 443 23.37 -3.09 16.51
CA ASP A 443 22.60 -3.96 17.38
C ASP A 443 21.62 -3.15 18.23
N TYR A 444 20.32 -3.31 17.92
CA TYR A 444 19.20 -2.82 18.71
C TYR A 444 18.42 -4.00 19.30
N PRO A 445 17.71 -3.83 20.42
CA PRO A 445 16.76 -4.82 20.90
C PRO A 445 15.66 -5.13 19.88
N ASP A 446 15.20 -6.38 19.83
CA ASP A 446 14.09 -6.80 18.99
C ASP A 446 12.75 -6.31 19.53
N ASP A 447 12.60 -6.26 20.88
CA ASP A 447 11.41 -5.71 21.52
C ASP A 447 11.30 -4.20 21.28
N ARG A 448 10.13 -3.76 20.81
CA ARG A 448 9.85 -2.36 20.44
C ARG A 448 10.09 -1.39 21.62
N GLN A 449 9.57 -1.72 22.79
CA GLN A 449 9.66 -0.81 23.92
C GLN A 449 11.07 -0.80 24.55
N GLU A 450 11.78 -1.92 24.52
CA GLU A 450 13.19 -2.00 24.91
C GLU A 450 14.08 -1.19 23.97
N PHE A 451 13.85 -1.30 22.65
CA PHE A 451 14.55 -0.50 21.64
C PHE A 451 14.34 1.00 21.87
N PHE A 452 13.10 1.43 22.05
CA PHE A 452 12.78 2.84 22.26
C PHE A 452 13.41 3.38 23.55
N ARG A 453 13.35 2.62 24.64
CA ARG A 453 14.02 2.99 25.89
C ARG A 453 15.54 3.11 25.73
N LEU A 454 16.16 2.13 25.07
CA LEU A 454 17.61 2.15 24.84
C LEU A 454 18.03 3.42 24.09
N VAL A 455 17.34 3.78 23.02
CA VAL A 455 17.64 4.98 22.24
C VAL A 455 17.40 6.24 23.06
N MET A 456 16.30 6.32 23.84
CA MET A 456 15.99 7.48 24.69
C MET A 456 16.97 7.69 25.85
N GLU A 457 17.54 6.61 26.40
CA GLU A 457 18.48 6.68 27.53
C GLU A 457 19.80 7.40 27.18
N ASP A 458 20.30 7.22 25.95
CA ASP A 458 21.52 7.87 25.47
C ASP A 458 21.49 8.19 23.95
N LEU A 459 20.74 9.23 23.59
CA LEU A 459 20.62 9.72 22.21
C LEU A 459 21.99 10.09 21.59
N GLU A 460 22.94 10.58 22.40
CA GLU A 460 24.28 10.90 21.91
C GLU A 460 25.09 9.65 21.60
N SER A 461 24.88 8.55 22.34
CA SER A 461 25.52 7.26 22.05
C SER A 461 24.96 6.67 20.77
N ASP A 462 23.65 6.72 20.58
CA ASP A 462 22.97 6.28 19.35
C ASP A 462 23.53 7.03 18.14
N LYS A 463 23.59 8.35 18.19
CA LYS A 463 24.19 9.19 17.13
C LYS A 463 25.65 8.82 16.84
N ARG A 464 26.46 8.59 17.88
CA ARG A 464 27.87 8.19 17.72
C ARG A 464 28.03 6.84 17.02
N GLU A 465 27.21 5.83 17.36
CA GLU A 465 27.25 4.52 16.71
C GLU A 465 26.84 4.61 15.24
N ILE A 466 25.80 5.36 14.92
CA ILE A 466 25.39 5.62 13.53
C ILE A 466 26.56 6.24 12.74
N LEU A 467 27.16 7.32 13.26
CA LEU A 467 28.26 8.00 12.57
C LEU A 467 29.53 7.13 12.47
N LYS A 468 29.76 6.24 13.42
CA LYS A 468 30.87 5.28 13.37
C LYS A 468 30.67 4.27 12.22
N VAL A 469 29.45 3.73 12.05
CA VAL A 469 29.11 2.83 10.94
C VAL A 469 29.25 3.56 9.59
N VAL A 470 28.68 4.78 9.47
CA VAL A 470 28.85 5.59 8.25
C VAL A 470 30.31 5.77 7.88
N LYS A 471 31.16 6.10 8.85
CA LYS A 471 32.60 6.24 8.65
C LYS A 471 33.30 4.94 8.23
N GLN A 472 32.83 3.78 8.69
CA GLN A 472 33.34 2.48 8.26
C GLN A 472 33.00 2.17 6.80
N VAL A 473 31.82 2.59 6.35
CA VAL A 473 31.34 2.42 4.96
C VAL A 473 32.11 3.32 3.98
N GLU A 474 32.56 4.50 4.42
CA GLU A 474 33.30 5.45 3.58
C GLU A 474 34.78 5.08 3.37
N ASN A 475 35.36 4.18 4.17
CA ASN A 475 36.74 3.70 4.10
C ASN A 475 36.87 2.36 3.37
#